data_bef2109c99914d1418d9ba3d9b879fb9
#
_entry.id   bef2109c99914d1418d9ba3d9b879fb9
#
_cell.length_a   1.000
_cell.length_b   1.000
_cell.length_c   1.000
_cell.angle_alpha   90.00
_cell.angle_beta   90.00
_cell.angle_gamma   90.00
#
_symmetry.space_group_name_H-M   'P 1'
#
loop_
_entity.id
_entity.type
_entity.pdbx_description
1 polymer ?
#
loop_
_entity_poly.entity_id
_entity_poly.type
_entity_poly.pdbx_seq_one_letter_code
_entity_poly.pdbx_strand_id
1 'polypeptide(L)'
;DFNGASGKYDNPNLRLPNDFENLFLAHRVGANFRIQEKKYNYQLGLSVQQSTLESDSYQAFTGKDSVTRASYVNYFPTFNYNYTPGRNKNFRFRYNGRTNQPSISQLQNVLDVSDQLNQSIGNPDLEQEFTHSLNMNYNTFNILTFKFIAANISYTATNNKIVNSIDSL
;
A
#
# COMPACT_ATOMS: atom_id res chain seq x y z
N ASP A 1 -34.75 -13.76 2.42
CA ASP A 1 -35.77 -13.95 1.38
C ASP A 1 -37.16 -13.58 1.92
N PHE A 2 -38.07 -13.19 1.02
CA PHE A 2 -39.47 -12.88 1.36
C PHE A 2 -40.22 -14.15 1.72
N ASN A 3 -40.82 -14.16 2.90
CA ASN A 3 -41.68 -15.26 3.33
C ASN A 3 -43.15 -14.93 3.00
N GLY A 4 -43.69 -15.59 1.98
CA GLY A 4 -45.05 -15.38 1.53
C GLY A 4 -46.12 -15.77 2.54
N ALA A 5 -45.82 -16.58 3.55
CA ALA A 5 -46.74 -16.98 4.62
C ALA A 5 -46.82 -15.94 5.74
N SER A 6 -45.74 -15.29 6.08
CA SER A 6 -45.67 -14.23 7.11
C SER A 6 -45.80 -12.82 6.52
N GLY A 7 -45.68 -12.66 5.21
CA GLY A 7 -45.66 -11.35 4.54
C GLY A 7 -44.46 -10.47 4.91
N LYS A 8 -43.37 -11.06 5.41
CA LYS A 8 -42.16 -10.36 5.87
C LYS A 8 -40.91 -10.98 5.26
N TYR A 9 -39.80 -10.24 5.30
CA TYR A 9 -38.45 -10.72 4.96
C TYR A 9 -37.82 -11.35 6.21
N ASP A 10 -38.33 -12.48 6.66
CA ASP A 10 -37.88 -13.17 7.87
C ASP A 10 -37.07 -14.45 7.61
N ASN A 11 -36.95 -14.87 6.35
CA ASN A 11 -36.10 -15.97 5.97
C ASN A 11 -34.68 -15.47 5.71
N PRO A 12 -33.67 -15.89 6.50
CA PRO A 12 -32.27 -15.56 6.18
C PRO A 12 -31.91 -16.15 4.81
N ASN A 13 -31.30 -15.34 3.96
CA ASN A 13 -30.74 -15.84 2.72
C ASN A 13 -29.41 -16.53 3.00
N LEU A 14 -29.44 -17.84 3.24
CA LEU A 14 -28.27 -18.64 3.58
C LEU A 14 -27.19 -18.69 2.48
N ARG A 15 -27.47 -18.12 1.32
CA ARG A 15 -26.47 -18.01 0.24
C ARG A 15 -25.55 -16.78 0.38
N LEU A 16 -25.96 -15.79 1.20
CA LEU A 16 -25.25 -14.52 1.31
C LEU A 16 -24.43 -14.32 2.59
N PRO A 17 -24.77 -14.90 3.76
CA PRO A 17 -23.97 -14.68 4.95
C PRO A 17 -22.66 -15.44 4.87
N ASN A 18 -21.57 -14.72 4.72
CA ASN A 18 -20.23 -15.18 4.95
C ASN A 18 -19.69 -14.45 6.18
N ASP A 19 -19.22 -15.20 7.14
CA ASP A 19 -18.53 -14.65 8.31
C ASP A 19 -17.04 -14.62 8.02
N PHE A 20 -16.41 -13.48 8.29
CA PHE A 20 -14.98 -13.28 8.11
C PHE A 20 -14.36 -12.82 9.41
N GLU A 21 -13.32 -13.50 9.82
CA GLU A 21 -12.42 -13.04 10.87
C GLU A 21 -11.03 -12.78 10.26
N ASN A 22 -10.55 -11.54 10.40
CA ASN A 22 -9.30 -11.11 9.81
C ASN A 22 -8.32 -10.69 10.90
N LEU A 23 -7.16 -11.34 10.94
CA LEU A 23 -6.05 -10.98 11.80
C LEU A 23 -4.90 -10.43 10.94
N PHE A 24 -4.45 -9.21 11.27
CA PHE A 24 -3.25 -8.62 10.71
C PHE A 24 -2.24 -8.35 11.81
N LEU A 25 -1.09 -9.01 11.74
CA LEU A 25 0.02 -8.83 12.65
C LEU A 25 1.24 -8.29 11.89
N ALA A 26 1.85 -7.22 12.39
CA ALA A 26 3.02 -6.61 11.76
C ALA A 26 4.08 -6.23 12.81
N HIS A 27 5.30 -6.66 12.57
CA HIS A 27 6.47 -6.28 13.36
C HIS A 27 7.45 -5.51 12.48
N ARG A 28 7.80 -4.29 12.87
CA ARG A 28 8.74 -3.44 12.14
C ARG A 28 9.96 -3.14 12.98
N VAL A 29 11.13 -3.34 12.37
CA VAL A 29 12.43 -2.95 12.93
C VAL A 29 13.13 -2.06 11.91
N GLY A 30 13.79 -1.01 12.37
CA GLY A 30 14.49 -0.10 11.47
C GLY A 30 15.65 0.60 12.15
N ALA A 31 16.59 1.06 11.33
CA ALA A 31 17.73 1.86 11.73
C ALA A 31 17.84 3.09 10.83
N ASN A 32 18.28 4.21 11.44
CA ASN A 32 18.55 5.45 10.75
C ASN A 32 19.96 5.92 11.11
N PHE A 33 20.69 6.30 10.08
CA PHE A 33 21.99 6.93 10.20
C PHE A 33 21.92 8.35 9.66
N ARG A 34 22.38 9.32 10.42
CA ARG A 34 22.36 10.74 10.05
C ARG A 34 23.70 11.39 10.30
N ILE A 35 24.19 12.12 9.31
CA ILE A 35 25.31 13.05 9.44
C ILE A 35 24.83 14.46 9.17
N GLN A 36 25.22 15.38 10.01
CA GLN A 36 24.87 16.79 9.89
C GLN A 36 26.13 17.65 9.99
N GLU A 37 26.39 18.39 8.92
CA GLU A 37 27.46 19.34 8.78
C GLU A 37 26.91 20.75 8.51
N LYS A 38 27.76 21.75 8.54
CA LYS A 38 27.33 23.16 8.38
C LYS A 38 26.65 23.44 7.04
N LYS A 39 27.04 22.75 5.97
CA LYS A 39 26.55 23.00 4.61
C LYS A 39 25.70 21.87 4.04
N TYR A 40 25.79 20.68 4.63
CA TYR A 40 25.04 19.54 4.17
C TYR A 40 24.59 18.65 5.32
N ASN A 41 23.48 17.99 5.15
CA ASN A 41 23.11 16.87 5.98
C ASN A 41 22.59 15.74 5.10
N TYR A 42 22.88 14.51 5.49
CA TYR A 42 22.26 13.35 4.88
C TYR A 42 21.80 12.36 5.94
N GLN A 43 20.74 11.67 5.61
CA GLN A 43 20.15 10.63 6.42
C GLN A 43 19.86 9.42 5.53
N LEU A 44 20.32 8.28 5.98
CA LEU A 44 20.03 6.98 5.39
C LEU A 44 19.23 6.18 6.41
N GLY A 45 18.10 5.63 5.99
CA GLY A 45 17.26 4.79 6.83
C GLY A 45 16.84 3.52 6.09
N LEU A 46 16.75 2.44 6.84
CA LEU A 46 16.16 1.18 6.37
C LEU A 46 15.30 0.62 7.49
N SER A 47 14.05 0.34 7.17
CA SER A 47 13.16 -0.42 8.03
C SER A 47 12.68 -1.67 7.29
N VAL A 48 12.58 -2.76 8.02
CA VAL A 48 12.05 -4.04 7.53
C VAL A 48 10.85 -4.39 8.40
N GLN A 49 9.76 -4.76 7.78
CA GLN A 49 8.54 -5.17 8.45
C GLN A 49 8.14 -6.55 7.98
N GLN A 50 8.02 -7.47 8.91
CA GLN A 50 7.32 -8.71 8.67
C GLN A 50 5.85 -8.54 9.01
N SER A 51 4.96 -8.92 8.09
CA SER A 51 3.52 -8.89 8.29
C SER A 51 2.93 -10.24 7.96
N THR A 52 1.94 -10.65 8.76
CA THR A 52 1.16 -11.86 8.57
C THR A 52 -0.30 -11.47 8.49
N LEU A 53 -0.94 -11.88 7.41
CA LEU A 53 -2.37 -11.82 7.22
C LEU A 53 -2.95 -13.21 7.44
N GLU A 54 -3.99 -13.30 8.23
CA GLU A 54 -4.80 -14.50 8.38
C GLU A 54 -6.27 -14.10 8.23
N SER A 55 -6.98 -14.81 7.38
CA SER A 55 -8.41 -14.60 7.15
C SER A 55 -9.11 -15.93 7.20
N ASP A 56 -9.95 -16.09 8.20
CA ASP A 56 -10.88 -17.21 8.32
C ASP A 56 -12.22 -16.81 7.73
N SER A 57 -12.69 -17.58 6.76
CA SER A 57 -13.99 -17.35 6.16
C SER A 57 -14.85 -18.61 6.28
N TYR A 58 -16.05 -18.42 6.82
CA TYR A 58 -17.07 -19.46 6.88
C TYR A 58 -18.15 -19.20 5.85
N GLN A 59 -18.31 -20.13 4.91
CA GLN A 59 -19.37 -20.09 3.92
C GLN A 59 -20.58 -20.89 4.41
N ALA A 60 -21.60 -20.21 4.88
CA ALA A 60 -22.79 -20.85 5.45
C ALA A 60 -23.52 -21.79 4.45
N PHE A 61 -23.44 -21.51 3.14
CA PHE A 61 -24.07 -22.32 2.11
C PHE A 61 -23.39 -23.67 1.87
N THR A 62 -22.05 -23.69 1.90
CA THR A 62 -21.26 -24.91 1.64
C THR A 62 -20.82 -25.63 2.90
N GLY A 63 -20.98 -24.98 4.07
CA GLY A 63 -20.47 -25.46 5.35
C GLY A 63 -18.93 -25.59 5.36
N LYS A 64 -18.22 -24.88 4.47
CA LYS A 64 -16.76 -24.95 4.35
C LYS A 64 -16.10 -23.78 5.04
N ASP A 65 -15.10 -24.09 5.84
CA ASP A 65 -14.14 -23.14 6.36
C ASP A 65 -13.01 -22.99 5.35
N SER A 66 -12.62 -21.77 5.08
CA SER A 66 -11.44 -21.46 4.27
C SER A 66 -10.54 -20.53 5.05
N VAL A 67 -9.32 -20.98 5.31
CA VAL A 67 -8.29 -20.19 5.97
C VAL A 67 -7.29 -19.73 4.93
N THR A 68 -7.20 -18.42 4.75
CA THR A 68 -6.19 -17.79 3.89
C THR A 68 -5.10 -17.20 4.77
N ARG A 69 -3.86 -17.66 4.58
CA ARG A 69 -2.68 -17.12 5.28
C ARG A 69 -1.67 -16.62 4.27
N ALA A 70 -1.21 -15.39 4.49
CA ALA A 70 -0.14 -14.79 3.70
C ALA A 70 0.86 -14.09 4.62
N SER A 71 2.15 -14.30 4.36
CA SER A 71 3.23 -13.66 5.11
C SER A 71 4.12 -12.89 4.16
N TYR A 72 4.43 -11.64 4.51
CA TYR A 72 5.18 -10.73 3.67
C TYR A 72 6.31 -10.07 4.44
N VAL A 73 7.41 -9.81 3.73
CA VAL A 73 8.51 -8.99 4.22
C VAL A 73 8.54 -7.70 3.44
N ASN A 74 8.27 -6.59 4.10
CA ASN A 74 8.17 -5.27 3.53
C ASN A 74 9.45 -4.47 3.82
N TYR A 75 9.95 -3.73 2.82
CA TYR A 75 11.15 -2.90 2.92
C TYR A 75 10.79 -1.43 2.76
N PHE A 76 11.43 -0.59 3.60
CA PHE A 76 11.21 0.85 3.62
C PHE A 76 12.55 1.59 3.65
N PRO A 77 13.32 1.56 2.55
CA PRO A 77 14.53 2.34 2.43
C PRO A 77 14.20 3.83 2.29
N THR A 78 14.96 4.68 2.97
CA THR A 78 14.84 6.13 2.88
C THR A 78 16.22 6.76 2.73
N PHE A 79 16.32 7.78 1.89
CA PHE A 79 17.50 8.60 1.78
C PHE A 79 17.10 10.06 1.65
N ASN A 80 17.64 10.91 2.51
CA ASN A 80 17.44 12.34 2.47
C ASN A 80 18.82 13.02 2.40
N TYR A 81 18.98 13.91 1.44
CA TYR A 81 20.16 14.75 1.31
C TYR A 81 19.73 16.20 1.18
N ASN A 82 20.31 17.05 1.99
CA ASN A 82 20.10 18.48 1.95
C ASN A 82 21.45 19.20 1.89
N TYR A 83 21.61 20.06 0.89
CA TYR A 83 22.81 20.84 0.68
C TYR A 83 22.49 22.32 0.63
N THR A 84 23.06 23.07 1.57
CA THR A 84 22.85 24.51 1.72
C THR A 84 24.21 25.21 1.72
N PRO A 85 24.82 25.44 0.53
CA PRO A 85 26.15 26.03 0.43
C PRO A 85 26.24 27.48 0.89
N GLY A 86 25.09 28.16 1.01
CA GLY A 86 24.99 29.54 1.45
C GLY A 86 23.55 29.86 1.85
N ARG A 87 23.33 31.06 2.42
CA ARG A 87 22.03 31.48 2.96
C ARG A 87 20.86 31.40 1.97
N ASN A 88 21.15 31.51 0.67
CA ASN A 88 20.13 31.68 -0.36
C ASN A 88 20.13 30.57 -1.40
N LYS A 89 20.78 29.46 -1.13
CA LYS A 89 20.83 28.30 -2.03
C LYS A 89 20.51 27.05 -1.26
N ASN A 90 19.55 26.27 -1.73
CA ASN A 90 19.18 25.01 -1.13
C ASN A 90 18.96 23.98 -2.24
N PHE A 91 19.57 22.82 -2.09
CA PHE A 91 19.32 21.63 -2.87
C PHE A 91 18.88 20.52 -1.92
N ARG A 92 17.74 19.92 -2.23
CA ARG A 92 17.20 18.80 -1.46
C ARG A 92 16.90 17.64 -2.39
N PHE A 93 17.41 16.49 -2.02
CA PHE A 93 17.11 15.21 -2.66
C PHE A 93 16.47 14.29 -1.62
N ARG A 94 15.37 13.67 -1.97
CA ARG A 94 14.67 12.68 -1.14
C ARG A 94 14.33 11.47 -1.97
N TYR A 95 14.69 10.31 -1.44
CA TYR A 95 14.26 9.02 -1.93
C TYR A 95 13.50 8.29 -0.83
N ASN A 96 12.39 7.65 -1.19
CA ASN A 96 11.59 6.83 -0.33
C ASN A 96 11.13 5.59 -1.09
N GLY A 97 11.54 4.43 -0.61
CA GLY A 97 11.07 3.12 -1.10
C GLY A 97 10.01 2.57 -0.15
N ARG A 98 8.97 1.98 -0.71
CA ARG A 98 7.89 1.39 0.07
C ARG A 98 7.35 0.14 -0.59
N THR A 99 7.29 -0.95 0.18
CA THR A 99 6.56 -2.15 -0.21
C THR A 99 5.10 -2.02 0.22
N ASN A 100 4.17 -2.38 -0.66
CA ASN A 100 2.76 -2.54 -0.36
C ASN A 100 2.38 -3.99 -0.60
N GLN A 101 1.72 -4.60 0.36
CA GLN A 101 1.21 -5.96 0.24
C GLN A 101 -0.22 -5.95 -0.34
N PRO A 102 -0.64 -7.03 -1.02
CA PRO A 102 -2.02 -7.21 -1.43
C PRO A 102 -2.97 -7.19 -0.24
N SER A 103 -4.20 -6.75 -0.44
CA SER A 103 -5.27 -6.86 0.54
C SER A 103 -5.81 -8.29 0.61
N ILE A 104 -6.50 -8.63 1.70
CA ILE A 104 -7.15 -9.93 1.85
C ILE A 104 -8.12 -10.19 0.71
N SER A 105 -8.96 -9.23 0.35
CA SER A 105 -9.93 -9.36 -0.74
C SER A 105 -9.28 -9.61 -2.11
N GLN A 106 -8.07 -9.08 -2.31
CA GLN A 106 -7.31 -9.34 -3.54
C GLN A 106 -6.68 -10.74 -3.57
N LEU A 107 -6.42 -11.34 -2.41
CA LEU A 107 -5.84 -12.69 -2.28
C LEU A 107 -6.88 -13.79 -2.23
N GLN A 108 -8.11 -13.49 -1.80
CA GLN A 108 -9.16 -14.49 -1.66
C GLN A 108 -9.68 -14.95 -3.02
N ASN A 109 -9.49 -16.23 -3.34
CA ASN A 109 -10.06 -16.86 -4.54
C ASN A 109 -11.54 -17.21 -4.29
N VAL A 110 -12.33 -16.20 -3.91
CA VAL A 110 -13.77 -16.29 -3.68
C VAL A 110 -14.45 -15.29 -4.58
N LEU A 111 -15.45 -15.73 -5.32
CA LEU A 111 -16.22 -14.86 -6.19
C LEU A 111 -17.10 -13.94 -5.34
N ASP A 112 -16.83 -12.64 -5.44
CA ASP A 112 -17.69 -11.61 -4.85
C ASP A 112 -18.87 -11.36 -5.80
N VAL A 113 -20.05 -11.72 -5.34
CA VAL A 113 -21.34 -11.58 -6.06
C VAL A 113 -22.21 -10.46 -5.49
N SER A 114 -21.63 -9.58 -4.67
CA SER A 114 -22.37 -8.45 -4.08
C SER A 114 -22.93 -7.52 -5.14
N ASP A 115 -22.21 -7.37 -6.26
CA ASP A 115 -22.69 -6.74 -7.48
C ASP A 115 -22.76 -7.80 -8.58
N GLN A 116 -23.97 -8.12 -9.02
CA GLN A 116 -24.21 -9.13 -10.05
C GLN A 116 -23.67 -8.73 -11.44
N LEU A 117 -23.50 -7.42 -11.67
CA LEU A 117 -22.98 -6.89 -12.93
C LEU A 117 -21.45 -6.77 -12.94
N ASN A 118 -20.84 -6.66 -11.77
CA ASN A 118 -19.38 -6.51 -11.60
C ASN A 118 -18.90 -7.53 -10.58
N GLN A 119 -18.79 -8.77 -11.00
CA GLN A 119 -18.26 -9.83 -10.16
C GLN A 119 -16.73 -9.74 -10.10
N SER A 120 -16.14 -9.90 -8.93
CA SER A 120 -14.69 -9.89 -8.75
C SER A 120 -14.21 -11.17 -8.05
N ILE A 121 -13.04 -11.62 -8.46
CA ILE A 121 -12.35 -12.75 -7.84
C ILE A 121 -10.91 -12.35 -7.54
N GLY A 122 -10.43 -12.68 -6.34
CA GLY A 122 -9.05 -12.41 -5.97
C GLY A 122 -8.09 -13.45 -6.54
N ASN A 123 -6.80 -13.10 -6.56
CA ASN A 123 -5.72 -13.98 -6.99
C ASN A 123 -4.77 -14.24 -5.81
N PRO A 124 -4.67 -15.47 -5.30
CA PRO A 124 -3.78 -15.80 -4.17
C PRO A 124 -2.29 -15.70 -4.53
N ASP A 125 -1.93 -15.71 -5.83
CA ASP A 125 -0.54 -15.65 -6.29
C ASP A 125 -0.01 -14.21 -6.44
N LEU A 126 -0.75 -13.21 -5.96
CA LEU A 126 -0.31 -11.82 -6.03
C LEU A 126 0.93 -11.57 -5.18
N GLU A 127 1.91 -10.97 -5.82
CA GLU A 127 3.13 -10.50 -5.17
C GLU A 127 2.98 -9.07 -4.64
N GLN A 128 3.92 -8.67 -3.78
CA GLN A 128 3.99 -7.32 -3.23
C GLN A 128 4.38 -6.30 -4.31
N GLU A 129 3.77 -5.13 -4.25
CA GLU A 129 4.23 -3.97 -4.98
C GLU A 129 5.44 -3.32 -4.28
N PHE A 130 6.37 -2.78 -5.05
CA PHE A 130 7.40 -1.90 -4.54
C PHE A 130 7.38 -0.56 -5.26
N THR A 131 7.11 0.50 -4.49
CA THR A 131 7.05 1.87 -5.01
C THR A 131 8.31 2.64 -4.66
N HIS A 132 8.99 3.15 -5.69
CA HIS A 132 10.08 4.10 -5.61
C HIS A 132 9.53 5.52 -5.75
N SER A 133 9.88 6.39 -4.84
CA SER A 133 9.54 7.81 -4.91
C SER A 133 10.79 8.65 -4.79
N LEU A 134 11.09 9.43 -5.81
CA LEU A 134 12.20 10.37 -5.90
C LEU A 134 11.65 11.79 -5.94
N ASN A 135 12.24 12.66 -5.15
CA ASN A 135 11.91 14.09 -5.16
C ASN A 135 13.18 14.92 -5.06
N MET A 136 13.35 15.83 -6.00
CA MET A 136 14.46 16.79 -6.04
C MET A 136 13.90 18.20 -6.04
N ASN A 137 14.43 19.03 -5.16
CA ASN A 137 14.10 20.43 -5.06
C ASN A 137 15.37 21.26 -5.11
N TYR A 138 15.39 22.25 -5.95
CA TYR A 138 16.43 23.26 -5.98
C TYR A 138 15.80 24.64 -5.88
N ASN A 139 16.30 25.48 -4.99
CA ASN A 139 15.94 26.87 -4.93
C ASN A 139 17.15 27.76 -4.67
N THR A 140 17.15 28.91 -5.29
CA THR A 140 18.17 29.93 -5.06
C THR A 140 17.56 31.31 -5.21
N PHE A 141 18.00 32.24 -4.36
CA PHE A 141 17.65 33.64 -4.42
C PHE A 141 18.92 34.51 -4.41
N ASN A 142 19.07 35.36 -5.40
CA ASN A 142 20.16 36.33 -5.45
C ASN A 142 19.65 37.69 -4.96
N ILE A 143 20.13 38.10 -3.79
CA ILE A 143 19.71 39.38 -3.16
C ILE A 143 20.14 40.60 -3.99
N LEU A 144 21.28 40.53 -4.66
CA LEU A 144 21.80 41.68 -5.41
C LEU A 144 21.04 41.94 -6.70
N THR A 145 20.57 40.89 -7.35
CA THR A 145 19.86 40.98 -8.65
C THR A 145 18.37 40.69 -8.51
N PHE A 146 17.87 40.40 -7.31
CA PHE A 146 16.48 40.00 -7.00
C PHE A 146 15.99 38.84 -7.85
N LYS A 147 16.91 37.98 -8.31
CA LYS A 147 16.56 36.79 -9.11
C LYS A 147 16.26 35.61 -8.21
N PHE A 148 15.09 35.01 -8.42
CA PHE A 148 14.67 33.77 -7.79
C PHE A 148 14.59 32.66 -8.84
N ILE A 149 15.16 31.49 -8.53
CA ILE A 149 15.04 30.27 -9.34
C ILE A 149 14.57 29.16 -8.42
N ALA A 150 13.52 28.48 -8.80
CA ALA A 150 13.05 27.25 -8.15
C ALA A 150 12.81 26.17 -9.19
N ALA A 151 13.25 24.95 -8.90
CA ALA A 151 13.01 23.76 -9.70
C ALA A 151 12.59 22.61 -8.80
N ASN A 152 11.60 21.86 -9.24
CA ASN A 152 11.13 20.66 -8.58
C ASN A 152 11.02 19.54 -9.60
N ILE A 153 11.55 18.35 -9.27
CA ILE A 153 11.43 17.14 -10.07
C ILE A 153 10.92 16.05 -9.15
N SER A 154 9.83 15.41 -9.53
CA SER A 154 9.26 14.26 -8.85
C SER A 154 9.16 13.08 -9.79
N TYR A 155 9.59 11.91 -9.34
CA TYR A 155 9.50 10.67 -10.10
C TYR A 155 8.97 9.57 -9.18
N THR A 156 7.98 8.82 -9.67
CA THR A 156 7.42 7.68 -8.97
C THR A 156 7.34 6.50 -9.93
N ALA A 157 7.83 5.34 -9.51
CA ALA A 157 7.73 4.09 -10.25
C ALA A 157 7.29 2.98 -9.29
N THR A 158 6.41 2.11 -9.75
CA THR A 158 5.93 0.96 -8.98
C THR A 158 6.21 -0.32 -9.75
N ASN A 159 6.97 -1.22 -9.15
CA ASN A 159 7.20 -2.57 -9.63
C ASN A 159 6.09 -3.50 -9.12
N ASN A 160 5.74 -4.52 -9.90
CA ASN A 160 4.68 -5.50 -9.60
C ASN A 160 3.35 -4.84 -9.22
N LYS A 161 2.98 -3.77 -9.94
CA LYS A 161 1.74 -3.05 -9.65
C LYS A 161 0.53 -3.94 -9.82
N ILE A 162 -0.25 -4.07 -8.76
CA ILE A 162 -1.51 -4.82 -8.76
C ILE A 162 -2.55 -4.01 -9.53
N VAL A 163 -3.15 -4.64 -10.54
CA VAL A 163 -4.18 -4.04 -11.40
C VAL A 163 -5.34 -5.01 -11.53
N ASN A 164 -6.56 -4.48 -11.68
CA ASN A 164 -7.71 -5.30 -12.00
C ASN A 164 -7.71 -5.62 -13.49
N SER A 165 -7.94 -6.89 -13.84
CA SER A 165 -8.26 -7.32 -15.20
C SER A 165 -9.77 -7.37 -15.32
N ILE A 166 -10.31 -6.89 -16.45
CA ILE A 166 -11.74 -6.97 -16.75
C ILE A 166 -11.90 -7.91 -17.94
N ASP A 167 -12.54 -9.03 -17.70
CA ASP A 167 -12.94 -9.96 -18.73
C ASP A 167 -14.43 -9.77 -19.03
N SER A 168 -14.78 -9.47 -20.27
CA SER A 168 -16.16 -9.43 -20.73
C SER A 168 -16.55 -10.81 -21.21
N LEU A 169 -17.57 -11.37 -20.63
CA LEU A 169 -18.23 -12.60 -21.09
C LEU A 169 -19.15 -12.30 -22.28
#